data_a58e32e3543464bc741c4a502b5465fa
#
_entry.id   a58e32e3543464bc741c4a502b5465fa
#
_cell.length_a   1.000
_cell.length_b   1.000
_cell.length_c   1.000
_cell.angle_alpha   90.00
_cell.angle_beta   90.00
_cell.angle_gamma   90.00
#
_symmetry.space_group_name_H-M   'P 1'
#
loop_
_entity.id
_entity.type
_entity.pdbx_description
1 polymer ?
#
loop_
_entity_poly.entity_id
_entity_poly.type
_entity_poly.pdbx_seq_one_letter_code
_entity_poly.pdbx_strand_id
1 'polypeptide(L)'
;MNYAIVFRLLGYILMIEGTLLLLPAVTSLIYAEWAVMGVFLLTAAISAALGFALRTIKPRSKVFYMREGFAATALSWITISIMGAVPFVLTGCIPNPVDAMFETVSGFTTTGASILPGVEGLPNGILFWRSFTHWIGGMGVLVFLLSLLPLTGGSHVNLMKAESPGPQVDKLVPKVQSTAKILYGIYFALTMLELVFLLVGRMPLFEALLTAFGTAGTGGFGFRNDSFGSFSPYIQWIVTIFMILFGVNFNAYFLLLMRKFRRAAASEEVRGYFVVIAVAVGIITANIYSMYNSFGEALRQAAFQVGSIITTTGFSSCDFDLWPTLSKEILVMLMFIGACAGSTGGGMKVSRLLILAKTLAKELKTALHPQVVAPARMDGKLLNHETIRTTNVFVAAYIFIFAGSFFLISLNGFDMVTNFTAVAATLNNIGPGLVKVGPMQNFGCFADPAKLVLIFDMLAGRLEIFPMLVLFMPDTWRKF
;
A
#
# COMPACT_ATOMS: atom_id res chain seq x y z
N MET A 1 -0.44 4.81 -29.16
CA MET A 1 0.40 4.59 -27.99
C MET A 1 1.87 4.41 -28.40
N ASN A 2 2.80 4.96 -27.65
CA ASN A 2 4.26 4.81 -27.88
C ASN A 2 4.78 3.58 -27.11
N TYR A 3 4.57 2.39 -27.66
CA TYR A 3 4.97 1.12 -27.04
C TYR A 3 6.47 1.07 -26.70
N ALA A 4 7.32 1.65 -27.55
CA ALA A 4 8.77 1.61 -27.37
C ALA A 4 9.22 2.32 -26.07
N ILE A 5 8.56 3.44 -25.70
CA ILE A 5 8.84 4.12 -24.42
C ILE A 5 8.38 3.26 -23.25
N VAL A 6 7.19 2.65 -23.33
CA VAL A 6 6.65 1.77 -22.29
C VAL A 6 7.58 0.59 -22.06
N PHE A 7 7.95 -0.16 -23.10
CA PHE A 7 8.89 -1.29 -22.98
C PHE A 7 10.25 -0.87 -22.45
N ARG A 8 10.76 0.28 -22.84
CA ARG A 8 12.02 0.80 -22.31
C ARG A 8 11.95 1.12 -20.82
N LEU A 9 10.81 1.66 -20.33
CA LEU A 9 10.58 1.90 -18.90
C LEU A 9 10.49 0.58 -18.14
N LEU A 10 9.77 -0.40 -18.66
CA LEU A 10 9.74 -1.76 -18.08
C LEU A 10 11.15 -2.37 -18.00
N GLY A 11 11.96 -2.15 -19.03
CA GLY A 11 13.36 -2.58 -19.03
C GLY A 11 14.18 -1.99 -17.88
N TYR A 12 14.05 -0.70 -17.60
CA TYR A 12 14.72 -0.08 -16.44
C TYR A 12 14.23 -0.65 -15.12
N ILE A 13 12.93 -0.88 -14.97
CA ILE A 13 12.34 -1.44 -13.76
C ILE A 13 12.85 -2.85 -13.48
N LEU A 14 12.86 -3.71 -14.50
CA LEU A 14 13.41 -5.07 -14.37
C LEU A 14 14.90 -5.08 -14.02
N MET A 15 15.70 -4.16 -14.55
CA MET A 15 17.11 -4.03 -14.16
C MET A 15 17.26 -3.63 -12.69
N ILE A 16 16.41 -2.71 -12.21
CA ILE A 16 16.39 -2.31 -10.80
C ILE A 16 15.96 -3.49 -9.93
N GLU A 17 14.90 -4.19 -10.28
CA GLU A 17 14.44 -5.37 -9.56
C GLU A 17 15.51 -6.45 -9.50
N GLY A 18 16.18 -6.74 -10.62
CA GLY A 18 17.31 -7.66 -10.66
C GLY A 18 18.44 -7.28 -9.70
N THR A 19 18.70 -5.99 -9.53
CA THR A 19 19.69 -5.49 -8.56
C THR A 19 19.17 -5.67 -7.13
N LEU A 20 17.89 -5.41 -6.87
CA LEU A 20 17.29 -5.54 -5.54
C LEU A 20 17.20 -6.99 -5.08
N LEU A 21 17.01 -7.95 -6.01
CA LEU A 21 17.04 -9.40 -5.74
C LEU A 21 18.39 -9.90 -5.23
N LEU A 22 19.48 -9.14 -5.38
CA LEU A 22 20.77 -9.48 -4.79
C LEU A 22 20.74 -9.38 -3.25
N LEU A 23 19.87 -8.55 -2.66
CA LEU A 23 19.80 -8.42 -1.20
C LEU A 23 19.27 -9.70 -0.51
N PRO A 24 18.13 -10.30 -0.93
CA PRO A 24 17.73 -11.60 -0.40
C PRO A 24 18.72 -12.72 -0.74
N ALA A 25 19.47 -12.64 -1.87
CA ALA A 25 20.56 -13.57 -2.15
C ALA A 25 21.69 -13.47 -1.12
N VAL A 26 22.08 -12.26 -0.73
CA VAL A 26 23.06 -12.02 0.34
C VAL A 26 22.52 -12.51 1.69
N THR A 27 21.24 -12.28 1.98
CA THR A 27 20.61 -12.83 3.19
C THR A 27 20.70 -14.36 3.21
N SER A 28 20.33 -15.02 2.10
CA SER A 28 20.43 -16.48 1.96
C SER A 28 21.88 -16.98 2.13
N LEU A 29 22.87 -16.22 1.66
CA LEU A 29 24.30 -16.53 1.86
C LEU A 29 24.68 -16.49 3.35
N ILE A 30 24.23 -15.46 4.08
CA ILE A 30 24.51 -15.29 5.52
C ILE A 30 23.95 -16.47 6.35
N TYR A 31 22.76 -16.97 5.96
CA TYR A 31 22.12 -18.11 6.63
C TYR A 31 22.48 -19.47 6.02
N ALA A 32 23.46 -19.55 5.11
CA ALA A 32 23.92 -20.77 4.43
C ALA A 32 22.81 -21.51 3.64
N GLU A 33 21.83 -20.77 3.10
CA GLU A 33 20.72 -21.28 2.29
C GLU A 33 21.11 -21.31 0.79
N TRP A 34 22.08 -22.18 0.42
CA TRP A 34 22.72 -22.18 -0.91
C TRP A 34 21.74 -22.34 -2.08
N ALA A 35 20.74 -23.21 -1.93
CA ALA A 35 19.73 -23.45 -2.97
C ALA A 35 18.87 -22.20 -3.20
N VAL A 36 18.43 -21.56 -2.13
CA VAL A 36 17.62 -20.33 -2.17
C VAL A 36 18.42 -19.17 -2.76
N MET A 37 19.71 -19.05 -2.34
CA MET A 37 20.62 -18.07 -2.93
C MET A 37 20.75 -18.26 -4.45
N GLY A 38 20.95 -19.50 -4.91
CA GLY A 38 21.04 -19.82 -6.34
C GLY A 38 19.79 -19.38 -7.12
N VAL A 39 18.60 -19.59 -6.55
CA VAL A 39 17.33 -19.17 -7.15
C VAL A 39 17.25 -17.63 -7.24
N PHE A 40 17.62 -16.89 -6.20
CA PHE A 40 17.62 -15.43 -6.24
C PHE A 40 18.61 -14.88 -7.27
N LEU A 41 19.82 -15.45 -7.36
CA LEU A 41 20.83 -15.06 -8.36
C LEU A 41 20.35 -15.34 -9.79
N LEU A 42 19.73 -16.51 -10.02
CA LEU A 42 19.16 -16.87 -11.32
C LEU A 42 18.04 -15.88 -11.70
N THR A 43 17.12 -15.59 -10.79
CA THR A 43 16.03 -14.65 -11.04
C THR A 43 16.56 -13.24 -11.30
N ALA A 44 17.56 -12.80 -10.54
CA ALA A 44 18.23 -11.51 -10.76
C ALA A 44 18.88 -11.43 -12.16
N ALA A 45 19.56 -12.50 -12.59
CA ALA A 45 20.16 -12.58 -13.91
C ALA A 45 19.10 -12.54 -15.03
N ILE A 46 18.01 -13.27 -14.89
CA ILE A 46 16.88 -13.27 -15.85
C ILE A 46 16.27 -11.87 -15.93
N SER A 47 15.94 -11.24 -14.77
CA SER A 47 15.40 -9.88 -14.72
C SER A 47 16.32 -8.86 -15.37
N ALA A 48 17.62 -8.94 -15.08
CA ALA A 48 18.62 -8.05 -15.68
C ALA A 48 18.74 -8.26 -17.20
N ALA A 49 18.78 -9.50 -17.68
CA ALA A 49 18.86 -9.83 -19.10
C ALA A 49 17.63 -9.36 -19.89
N LEU A 50 16.41 -9.64 -19.38
CA LEU A 50 15.16 -9.15 -19.96
C LEU A 50 15.08 -7.62 -19.92
N GLY A 51 15.47 -7.03 -18.80
CA GLY A 51 15.51 -5.58 -18.63
C GLY A 51 16.48 -4.92 -19.62
N PHE A 52 17.68 -5.48 -19.82
CA PHE A 52 18.62 -5.01 -20.79
C PHE A 52 18.09 -5.12 -22.23
N ALA A 53 17.48 -6.25 -22.58
CA ALA A 53 16.86 -6.46 -23.89
C ALA A 53 15.76 -5.42 -24.18
N LEU A 54 14.85 -5.17 -23.24
CA LEU A 54 13.79 -4.16 -23.39
C LEU A 54 14.34 -2.73 -23.46
N ARG A 55 15.39 -2.41 -22.72
CA ARG A 55 16.04 -1.09 -22.74
C ARG A 55 16.65 -0.74 -24.10
N THR A 56 17.10 -1.71 -24.90
CA THR A 56 17.67 -1.50 -26.23
C THR A 56 16.67 -0.99 -27.26
N ILE A 57 15.37 -1.14 -26.99
CA ILE A 57 14.30 -0.66 -27.87
C ILE A 57 14.33 0.87 -27.92
N LYS A 58 14.66 1.42 -29.10
CA LYS A 58 14.76 2.88 -29.29
C LYS A 58 13.37 3.46 -29.62
N PRO A 59 12.85 4.41 -28.85
CA PRO A 59 11.62 5.07 -29.18
C PRO A 59 11.79 6.00 -30.38
N ARG A 60 10.85 5.96 -31.32
CA ARG A 60 10.83 6.85 -32.50
C ARG A 60 10.46 8.29 -32.14
N SER A 61 9.72 8.51 -31.05
CA SER A 61 9.29 9.81 -30.55
C SER A 61 9.55 9.90 -29.05
N LYS A 62 9.91 11.08 -28.55
CA LYS A 62 10.09 11.37 -27.12
C LYS A 62 8.80 11.85 -26.46
N VAL A 63 7.69 11.93 -27.19
CA VAL A 63 6.42 12.40 -26.67
C VAL A 63 5.80 11.33 -25.78
N PHE A 64 5.41 11.71 -24.56
CA PHE A 64 4.88 10.87 -23.52
C PHE A 64 3.62 11.52 -22.92
N TYR A 65 2.47 10.97 -23.27
CA TYR A 65 1.17 11.47 -22.79
C TYR A 65 0.75 10.75 -21.49
N MET A 66 -0.32 11.22 -20.87
CA MET A 66 -0.88 10.62 -19.65
C MET A 66 -1.29 9.16 -19.88
N ARG A 67 -1.78 8.81 -21.08
CA ARG A 67 -2.16 7.46 -21.48
C ARG A 67 -0.99 6.47 -21.38
N GLU A 68 0.17 6.85 -21.93
CA GLU A 68 1.40 6.06 -21.78
C GLU A 68 1.85 5.98 -20.32
N GLY A 69 1.62 7.02 -19.52
CA GLY A 69 1.90 7.04 -18.09
C GLY A 69 1.08 5.98 -17.35
N PHE A 70 -0.22 5.97 -17.51
CA PHE A 70 -1.10 4.97 -16.87
C PHE A 70 -0.77 3.54 -17.30
N ALA A 71 -0.62 3.31 -18.61
CA ALA A 71 -0.26 1.97 -19.11
C ALA A 71 1.11 1.50 -18.60
N ALA A 72 2.13 2.38 -18.61
CA ALA A 72 3.45 2.06 -18.08
C ALA A 72 3.40 1.75 -16.58
N THR A 73 2.64 2.52 -15.79
CA THR A 73 2.47 2.29 -14.37
C THR A 73 1.87 0.90 -14.11
N ALA A 74 0.71 0.60 -14.69
CA ALA A 74 0.04 -0.67 -14.44
C ALA A 74 0.86 -1.87 -14.92
N LEU A 75 1.45 -1.80 -16.13
CA LEU A 75 2.31 -2.86 -16.65
C LEU A 75 3.58 -3.04 -15.82
N SER A 76 4.13 -1.97 -15.25
CA SER A 76 5.30 -2.06 -14.37
C SER A 76 5.00 -2.89 -13.13
N TRP A 77 3.89 -2.61 -12.45
CA TRP A 77 3.49 -3.35 -11.26
C TRP A 77 3.19 -4.82 -11.56
N ILE A 78 2.54 -5.12 -12.68
CA ILE A 78 2.32 -6.49 -13.14
C ILE A 78 3.66 -7.19 -13.42
N THR A 79 4.57 -6.53 -14.12
CA THR A 79 5.86 -7.11 -14.53
C THR A 79 6.75 -7.43 -13.33
N ILE A 80 6.91 -6.49 -12.37
CA ILE A 80 7.69 -6.75 -11.15
C ILE A 80 7.04 -7.85 -10.30
N SER A 81 5.72 -7.93 -10.26
CA SER A 81 5.04 -9.00 -9.52
C SER A 81 5.26 -10.37 -10.14
N ILE A 82 5.28 -10.47 -11.46
CA ILE A 82 5.58 -11.73 -12.16
C ILE A 82 7.03 -12.18 -11.86
N MET A 83 7.99 -11.28 -11.99
CA MET A 83 9.40 -11.62 -11.73
C MET A 83 9.67 -11.88 -10.26
N GLY A 84 9.06 -11.10 -9.36
CA GLY A 84 9.15 -11.30 -7.91
C GLY A 84 8.48 -12.58 -7.41
N ALA A 85 7.55 -13.18 -8.17
CA ALA A 85 6.93 -14.46 -7.87
C ALA A 85 7.85 -15.66 -8.19
N VAL A 86 8.78 -15.51 -9.14
CA VAL A 86 9.67 -16.59 -9.58
C VAL A 86 10.43 -17.26 -8.43
N PRO A 87 11.04 -16.54 -7.47
CA PRO A 87 11.72 -17.17 -6.33
C PRO A 87 10.82 -18.07 -5.49
N PHE A 88 9.55 -17.69 -5.28
CA PHE A 88 8.62 -18.52 -4.49
C PHE A 88 8.31 -19.85 -5.19
N VAL A 89 8.12 -19.83 -6.52
CA VAL A 89 7.84 -21.04 -7.30
C VAL A 89 9.09 -21.93 -7.37
N LEU A 90 10.26 -21.37 -7.72
CA LEU A 90 11.48 -22.14 -7.92
C LEU A 90 12.07 -22.71 -6.62
N THR A 91 11.86 -22.07 -5.49
CA THR A 91 12.25 -22.63 -4.18
C THR A 91 11.27 -23.69 -3.68
N GLY A 92 10.10 -23.82 -4.29
CA GLY A 92 9.05 -24.72 -3.85
C GLY A 92 8.29 -24.25 -2.61
N CYS A 93 8.58 -23.03 -2.09
CA CYS A 93 7.86 -22.48 -0.93
C CYS A 93 6.38 -22.20 -1.27
N ILE A 94 6.10 -21.80 -2.50
CA ILE A 94 4.76 -21.62 -3.06
C ILE A 94 4.74 -22.22 -4.46
N PRO A 95 4.42 -23.52 -4.61
CA PRO A 95 4.52 -24.20 -5.91
C PRO A 95 3.50 -23.73 -6.94
N ASN A 96 2.30 -23.30 -6.50
CA ASN A 96 1.26 -22.82 -7.41
C ASN A 96 1.61 -21.40 -7.91
N PRO A 97 1.73 -21.16 -9.24
CA PRO A 97 2.04 -19.85 -9.79
C PRO A 97 1.00 -18.76 -9.45
N VAL A 98 -0.28 -19.11 -9.33
CA VAL A 98 -1.34 -18.16 -8.97
C VAL A 98 -1.15 -17.71 -7.52
N ASP A 99 -0.83 -18.64 -6.61
CA ASP A 99 -0.54 -18.36 -5.22
C ASP A 99 0.74 -17.52 -5.07
N ALA A 100 1.80 -17.87 -5.79
CA ALA A 100 3.03 -17.09 -5.81
C ALA A 100 2.81 -15.66 -6.33
N MET A 101 1.99 -15.51 -7.37
CA MET A 101 1.59 -14.18 -7.89
C MET A 101 0.76 -13.42 -6.86
N PHE A 102 -0.20 -14.07 -6.17
CA PHE A 102 -1.00 -13.46 -5.11
C PHE A 102 -0.10 -12.92 -3.99
N GLU A 103 0.82 -13.75 -3.47
CA GLU A 103 1.75 -13.38 -2.40
C GLU A 103 2.64 -12.20 -2.82
N THR A 104 3.15 -12.23 -4.05
CA THR A 104 4.05 -11.20 -4.57
C THR A 104 3.32 -9.90 -4.85
N VAL A 105 2.12 -9.96 -5.45
CA VAL A 105 1.28 -8.76 -5.64
C VAL A 105 0.92 -8.17 -4.29
N SER A 106 0.51 -8.99 -3.32
CA SER A 106 0.26 -8.55 -1.95
C SER A 106 1.49 -7.88 -1.34
N GLY A 107 2.69 -8.42 -1.61
CA GLY A 107 3.96 -7.83 -1.19
C GLY A 107 4.19 -6.45 -1.78
N PHE A 108 4.22 -6.32 -3.09
CA PHE A 108 4.49 -5.04 -3.75
C PHE A 108 3.38 -4.02 -3.56
N THR A 109 2.11 -4.42 -3.60
CA THR A 109 0.98 -3.51 -3.34
C THR A 109 0.81 -3.16 -1.87
N THR A 110 1.69 -3.69 -1.02
CA THR A 110 1.69 -3.47 0.43
C THR A 110 0.34 -3.83 1.09
N THR A 111 -0.28 -4.90 0.59
CA THR A 111 -1.57 -5.38 1.09
C THR A 111 -1.42 -6.25 2.34
N GLY A 112 -0.41 -7.15 2.37
CA GLY A 112 -0.20 -8.05 3.50
C GLY A 112 -1.15 -9.24 3.58
N ALA A 113 -2.05 -9.42 2.61
CA ALA A 113 -2.84 -10.63 2.48
C ALA A 113 -1.93 -11.79 2.08
N SER A 114 -1.92 -12.89 2.82
CA SER A 114 -1.06 -14.04 2.57
C SER A 114 -1.88 -15.28 2.24
N ILE A 115 -1.35 -16.12 1.35
CA ILE A 115 -1.90 -17.46 1.08
C ILE A 115 -1.22 -18.54 1.93
N LEU A 116 -0.15 -18.18 2.62
CA LEU A 116 0.66 -19.12 3.37
C LEU A 116 -0.08 -19.53 4.66
N PRO A 117 -0.18 -20.85 4.95
CA PRO A 117 -0.80 -21.33 6.19
C PRO A 117 0.09 -21.09 7.41
N GLY A 118 1.38 -20.90 7.21
CA GLY A 118 2.39 -20.59 8.23
C GLY A 118 3.64 -20.04 7.60
N VAL A 119 4.31 -19.15 8.33
CA VAL A 119 5.53 -18.46 7.86
C VAL A 119 6.78 -18.93 8.63
N GLU A 120 6.60 -19.53 9.78
CA GLU A 120 7.67 -20.08 10.58
C GLU A 120 8.25 -21.32 9.89
N GLY A 121 9.56 -21.34 9.68
CA GLY A 121 10.21 -22.39 8.91
C GLY A 121 10.44 -22.09 7.44
N LEU A 122 9.97 -20.96 6.91
CA LEU A 122 10.39 -20.49 5.60
C LEU A 122 11.88 -20.08 5.62
N PRO A 123 12.60 -20.25 4.50
CA PRO A 123 13.98 -19.76 4.38
C PRO A 123 14.06 -18.25 4.66
N ASN A 124 15.14 -17.83 5.32
CA ASN A 124 15.35 -16.43 5.69
C ASN A 124 15.42 -15.50 4.46
N GLY A 125 15.99 -15.97 3.34
CA GLY A 125 15.99 -15.23 2.09
C GLY A 125 14.58 -14.96 1.56
N ILE A 126 13.67 -15.91 1.69
CA ILE A 126 12.26 -15.78 1.31
C ILE A 126 11.52 -14.82 2.26
N LEU A 127 11.72 -14.94 3.57
CA LEU A 127 11.15 -14.01 4.57
C LEU A 127 11.63 -12.57 4.33
N PHE A 128 12.93 -12.42 4.03
CA PHE A 128 13.49 -11.11 3.68
C PHE A 128 12.81 -10.53 2.42
N TRP A 129 12.69 -11.34 1.35
CA TRP A 129 12.06 -10.90 0.11
C TRP A 129 10.62 -10.46 0.31
N ARG A 130 9.81 -11.24 1.04
CA ARG A 130 8.42 -10.88 1.39
C ARG A 130 8.33 -9.49 2.04
N SER A 131 9.09 -9.26 3.11
CA SER A 131 9.07 -7.97 3.81
C SER A 131 9.69 -6.83 2.99
N PHE A 132 10.72 -7.13 2.20
CA PHE A 132 11.40 -6.14 1.38
C PHE A 132 10.54 -5.65 0.20
N THR A 133 9.66 -6.52 -0.37
CA THR A 133 8.68 -6.08 -1.37
C THR A 133 7.75 -5.00 -0.83
N HIS A 134 7.35 -5.06 0.46
CA HIS A 134 6.60 -3.99 1.10
C HIS A 134 7.38 -2.67 1.15
N TRP A 135 8.65 -2.72 1.50
CA TRP A 135 9.48 -1.53 1.56
C TRP A 135 9.64 -0.87 0.18
N ILE A 136 9.85 -1.67 -0.88
CA ILE A 136 9.91 -1.20 -2.26
C ILE A 136 8.55 -0.62 -2.68
N GLY A 137 7.47 -1.32 -2.40
CA GLY A 137 6.11 -0.94 -2.79
C GLY A 137 5.58 0.29 -2.05
N GLY A 138 6.00 0.53 -0.80
CA GLY A 138 5.49 1.59 0.05
C GLY A 138 5.61 2.98 -0.54
N MET A 139 6.76 3.32 -1.10
CA MET A 139 6.96 4.62 -1.77
C MET A 139 6.66 4.61 -3.27
N GLY A 140 6.25 3.46 -3.82
CA GLY A 140 5.97 3.31 -5.23
C GLY A 140 7.21 3.08 -6.10
N VAL A 141 7.11 2.12 -6.99
CA VAL A 141 8.21 1.66 -7.84
C VAL A 141 8.66 2.73 -8.83
N LEU A 142 7.71 3.47 -9.41
CA LEU A 142 8.02 4.52 -10.39
C LEU A 142 8.57 5.80 -9.74
N VAL A 143 8.13 6.13 -8.52
CA VAL A 143 8.71 7.24 -7.75
C VAL A 143 10.17 6.93 -7.42
N PHE A 144 10.47 5.67 -7.09
CA PHE A 144 11.86 5.20 -6.92
C PHE A 144 12.66 5.35 -8.22
N LEU A 145 12.11 4.89 -9.34
CA LEU A 145 12.72 5.05 -10.67
C LEU A 145 12.98 6.52 -11.00
N LEU A 146 12.01 7.41 -10.73
CA LEU A 146 12.15 8.86 -10.95
C LEU A 146 13.24 9.50 -10.10
N SER A 147 13.51 8.97 -8.90
CA SER A 147 14.58 9.48 -8.04
C SER A 147 15.97 9.16 -8.57
N LEU A 148 16.12 8.02 -9.26
CA LEU A 148 17.40 7.49 -9.73
C LEU A 148 17.75 7.94 -11.16
N LEU A 149 16.76 7.97 -12.06
CA LEU A 149 17.00 8.20 -13.48
C LEU A 149 16.75 9.66 -13.91
N PRO A 150 17.69 10.30 -14.61
CA PRO A 150 17.45 11.58 -15.27
C PRO A 150 16.64 11.36 -16.55
N LEU A 151 15.31 11.27 -16.42
CA LEU A 151 14.42 11.23 -17.58
C LEU A 151 14.31 12.64 -18.17
N THR A 152 14.37 12.78 -19.50
CA THR A 152 14.27 14.06 -20.19
C THR A 152 12.84 14.32 -20.69
N GLY A 153 12.36 15.57 -20.57
CA GLY A 153 11.03 16.00 -21.06
C GLY A 153 9.91 15.91 -20.03
N GLY A 154 8.66 16.08 -20.47
CA GLY A 154 7.45 16.09 -19.63
C GLY A 154 7.06 14.73 -18.99
N SER A 155 7.81 13.68 -19.27
CA SER A 155 7.58 12.29 -18.80
C SER A 155 7.49 12.17 -17.29
N HIS A 156 8.31 12.93 -16.55
CA HIS A 156 8.35 12.90 -15.09
C HIS A 156 7.01 13.27 -14.43
N VAL A 157 6.34 14.32 -14.96
CA VAL A 157 5.10 14.82 -14.39
C VAL A 157 3.97 13.81 -14.60
N ASN A 158 3.91 13.19 -15.79
CA ASN A 158 2.85 12.24 -16.12
C ASN A 158 3.02 10.91 -15.36
N LEU A 159 4.25 10.42 -15.17
CA LEU A 159 4.52 9.24 -14.35
C LEU A 159 4.20 9.48 -12.88
N MET A 160 4.65 10.61 -12.32
CA MET A 160 4.37 10.92 -10.93
C MET A 160 2.87 11.14 -10.66
N LYS A 161 2.14 11.74 -11.61
CA LYS A 161 0.68 11.86 -11.51
C LYS A 161 -0.03 10.51 -11.61
N ALA A 162 0.52 9.55 -12.35
CA ALA A 162 -0.07 8.23 -12.52
C ALA A 162 0.12 7.31 -11.30
N GLU A 163 1.15 7.54 -10.49
CA GLU A 163 1.45 6.70 -9.31
C GLU A 163 1.18 7.41 -7.97
N SER A 164 1.11 8.75 -7.96
CA SER A 164 0.98 9.51 -6.71
C SER A 164 -0.42 9.38 -6.11
N PRO A 165 -0.58 8.77 -4.93
CA PRO A 165 -1.90 8.52 -4.35
C PRO A 165 -2.58 9.79 -3.83
N GLY A 166 -3.83 9.97 -4.22
CA GLY A 166 -4.73 11.00 -3.69
C GLY A 166 -4.84 12.29 -4.52
N PRO A 167 -5.79 13.16 -4.19
CA PRO A 167 -5.98 14.44 -4.86
C PRO A 167 -4.79 15.36 -4.58
N GLN A 168 -4.09 15.79 -5.64
CA GLN A 168 -2.92 16.66 -5.52
C GLN A 168 -3.34 18.11 -5.22
N VAL A 169 -2.95 18.61 -4.07
CA VAL A 169 -3.29 19.98 -3.64
C VAL A 169 -2.11 20.96 -3.83
N ASP A 170 -0.85 20.54 -3.76
CA ASP A 170 0.32 21.44 -3.89
C ASP A 170 1.58 20.76 -4.44
N LYS A 171 2.39 21.50 -5.21
CA LYS A 171 3.75 21.12 -5.63
C LYS A 171 4.76 21.56 -4.56
N LEU A 172 5.61 20.63 -4.08
CA LEU A 172 6.61 20.91 -3.05
C LEU A 172 7.80 21.74 -3.56
N VAL A 173 8.29 21.43 -4.75
CA VAL A 173 9.44 22.08 -5.38
C VAL A 173 9.28 22.10 -6.90
N PRO A 174 9.98 23.04 -7.62
CA PRO A 174 9.85 23.19 -9.06
C PRO A 174 10.24 21.95 -9.88
N LYS A 175 11.14 21.10 -9.33
CA LYS A 175 11.62 19.88 -10.00
C LYS A 175 11.05 18.62 -9.34
N VAL A 176 10.29 17.83 -10.10
CA VAL A 176 9.67 16.56 -9.67
C VAL A 176 10.68 15.58 -9.07
N GLN A 177 11.86 15.47 -9.70
CA GLN A 177 12.94 14.59 -9.22
C GLN A 177 13.46 14.99 -7.84
N SER A 178 13.56 16.29 -7.55
CA SER A 178 13.99 16.77 -6.23
C SER A 178 12.95 16.44 -5.16
N THR A 179 11.66 16.57 -5.50
CA THR A 179 10.56 16.14 -4.60
C THR A 179 10.67 14.65 -4.28
N ALA A 180 10.82 13.78 -5.29
CA ALA A 180 10.96 12.35 -5.10
C ALA A 180 12.14 12.00 -4.17
N LYS A 181 13.32 12.59 -4.39
CA LYS A 181 14.50 12.37 -3.54
C LYS A 181 14.29 12.76 -2.08
N ILE A 182 13.62 13.88 -1.83
CA ILE A 182 13.33 14.33 -0.46
C ILE A 182 12.35 13.37 0.23
N LEU A 183 11.27 12.98 -0.46
CA LEU A 183 10.30 12.04 0.09
C LEU A 183 10.93 10.67 0.40
N TYR A 184 11.78 10.16 -0.51
CA TYR A 184 12.54 8.93 -0.24
C TYR A 184 13.52 9.07 0.91
N GLY A 185 14.17 10.23 1.04
CA GLY A 185 15.04 10.52 2.17
C GLY A 185 14.31 10.50 3.51
N ILE A 186 13.09 11.07 3.58
CA ILE A 186 12.23 11.03 4.76
C ILE A 186 11.80 9.59 5.08
N TYR A 187 11.36 8.85 4.06
CA TYR A 187 10.96 7.45 4.18
C TYR A 187 12.08 6.59 4.75
N PHE A 188 13.27 6.68 4.16
CA PHE A 188 14.46 5.97 4.63
C PHE A 188 14.84 6.36 6.06
N ALA A 189 14.83 7.66 6.39
CA ALA A 189 15.18 8.14 7.73
C ALA A 189 14.20 7.62 8.79
N LEU A 190 12.89 7.61 8.51
CA LEU A 190 11.88 7.06 9.40
C LEU A 190 12.05 5.54 9.57
N THR A 191 12.35 4.80 8.49
CA THR A 191 12.64 3.36 8.55
C THR A 191 13.85 3.08 9.44
N MET A 192 14.94 3.83 9.29
CA MET A 192 16.13 3.68 10.13
C MET A 192 15.85 4.05 11.58
N LEU A 193 15.05 5.06 11.82
CA LEU A 193 14.66 5.46 13.17
C LEU A 193 13.85 4.35 13.85
N GLU A 194 12.88 3.77 13.18
CA GLU A 194 12.12 2.61 13.68
C GLU A 194 13.04 1.44 14.01
N LEU A 195 13.93 1.09 13.07
CA LEU A 195 14.91 0.01 13.27
C LEU A 195 15.71 0.21 14.56
N VAL A 196 16.20 1.42 14.83
CA VAL A 196 16.92 1.74 16.06
C VAL A 196 16.07 1.49 17.30
N PHE A 197 14.79 1.94 17.31
CA PHE A 197 13.90 1.71 18.45
C PHE A 197 13.59 0.24 18.68
N LEU A 198 13.42 -0.56 17.59
CA LEU A 198 13.21 -2.01 17.68
C LEU A 198 14.45 -2.72 18.28
N LEU A 199 15.67 -2.33 17.86
CA LEU A 199 16.91 -2.84 18.41
C LEU A 199 17.10 -2.47 19.90
N VAL A 200 16.73 -1.23 20.31
CA VAL A 200 16.68 -0.84 21.73
C VAL A 200 15.71 -1.73 22.51
N GLY A 201 14.60 -2.12 21.89
CA GLY A 201 13.64 -3.11 22.43
C GLY A 201 14.16 -4.55 22.47
N ARG A 202 15.44 -4.79 22.14
CA ARG A 202 16.12 -6.10 22.11
C ARG A 202 15.52 -7.06 21.06
N MET A 203 14.91 -6.55 20.01
CA MET A 203 14.53 -7.40 18.87
C MET A 203 15.80 -7.79 18.08
N PRO A 204 15.96 -9.06 17.67
CA PRO A 204 17.07 -9.46 16.80
C PRO A 204 17.12 -8.62 15.52
N LEU A 205 18.32 -8.33 15.00
CA LEU A 205 18.51 -7.44 13.85
C LEU A 205 17.69 -7.87 12.62
N PHE A 206 17.65 -9.16 12.33
CA PHE A 206 16.90 -9.69 11.19
C PHE A 206 15.40 -9.45 11.36
N GLU A 207 14.82 -9.82 12.52
CA GLU A 207 13.41 -9.58 12.82
C GLU A 207 13.06 -8.08 12.82
N ALA A 208 13.96 -7.24 13.36
CA ALA A 208 13.80 -5.80 13.38
C ALA A 208 13.80 -5.19 11.95
N LEU A 209 14.66 -5.71 11.05
CA LEU A 209 14.66 -5.30 9.64
C LEU A 209 13.35 -5.67 8.93
N LEU A 210 12.89 -6.93 9.10
CA LEU A 210 11.63 -7.38 8.51
C LEU A 210 10.45 -6.54 9.01
N THR A 211 10.41 -6.27 10.32
CA THR A 211 9.38 -5.41 10.94
C THR A 211 9.43 -3.99 10.37
N ALA A 212 10.61 -3.37 10.34
CA ALA A 212 10.76 -2.01 9.83
C ALA A 212 10.37 -1.89 8.35
N PHE A 213 10.65 -2.90 7.52
CA PHE A 213 10.22 -2.93 6.12
C PHE A 213 8.69 -3.06 6.00
N GLY A 214 8.08 -3.95 6.78
CA GLY A 214 6.62 -4.13 6.80
C GLY A 214 5.88 -2.91 7.31
N THR A 215 6.37 -2.27 8.38
CA THR A 215 5.77 -1.05 8.94
C THR A 215 5.93 0.13 8.00
N ALA A 216 7.16 0.37 7.51
CA ALA A 216 7.43 1.50 6.61
C ALA A 216 6.64 1.41 5.32
N GLY A 217 6.56 0.23 4.72
CA GLY A 217 5.73 -0.02 3.55
C GLY A 217 4.24 0.02 3.84
N THR A 218 3.83 -0.04 5.12
CA THR A 218 2.44 -0.28 5.54
C THR A 218 1.88 -1.56 4.91
N GLY A 219 2.65 -2.67 5.01
CA GLY A 219 2.37 -3.87 4.24
C GLY A 219 1.90 -5.10 5.04
N GLY A 220 2.32 -5.27 6.30
CA GLY A 220 1.76 -6.25 7.22
C GLY A 220 2.24 -7.69 7.13
N PHE A 221 3.15 -8.06 6.25
CA PHE A 221 3.73 -9.40 6.28
C PHE A 221 4.52 -9.63 7.57
N GLY A 222 4.04 -10.58 8.38
CA GLY A 222 4.75 -11.06 9.55
C GLY A 222 5.76 -12.15 9.20
N PHE A 223 6.70 -12.39 10.13
CA PHE A 223 7.63 -13.52 10.13
C PHE A 223 7.29 -14.52 11.25
N ARG A 224 6.22 -14.26 12.01
CA ARG A 224 5.59 -15.18 12.98
C ARG A 224 4.12 -15.36 12.63
N ASN A 225 3.58 -16.52 12.96
CA ASN A 225 2.19 -16.86 12.67
C ASN A 225 1.20 -16.02 13.49
N ASP A 226 1.58 -15.61 14.71
CA ASP A 226 0.79 -14.75 15.60
C ASP A 226 1.05 -13.25 15.40
N SER A 227 1.76 -12.89 14.32
CA SER A 227 2.18 -11.52 13.99
C SER A 227 2.88 -10.83 15.18
N PHE A 228 2.24 -9.93 15.93
CA PHE A 228 2.81 -9.25 17.10
C PHE A 228 2.23 -9.72 18.45
N GLY A 229 1.45 -10.82 18.49
CA GLY A 229 0.79 -11.30 19.70
C GLY A 229 1.77 -11.64 20.84
N SER A 230 2.89 -12.31 20.52
CA SER A 230 3.91 -12.74 21.49
C SER A 230 4.98 -11.69 21.82
N PHE A 231 4.97 -10.53 21.16
CA PHE A 231 5.97 -9.48 21.40
C PHE A 231 5.67 -8.65 22.66
N SER A 232 6.73 -8.07 23.24
CA SER A 232 6.61 -7.22 24.43
C SER A 232 5.73 -6.00 24.17
N PRO A 233 5.08 -5.44 25.24
CA PRO A 233 4.31 -4.21 25.14
C PRO A 233 5.09 -3.04 24.54
N TYR A 234 6.41 -2.96 24.80
CA TYR A 234 7.28 -1.94 24.23
C TYR A 234 7.33 -2.03 22.71
N ILE A 235 7.58 -3.24 22.15
CA ILE A 235 7.63 -3.45 20.69
C ILE A 235 6.28 -3.13 20.05
N GLN A 236 5.17 -3.59 20.65
CA GLN A 236 3.83 -3.30 20.15
C GLN A 236 3.56 -1.79 20.09
N TRP A 237 3.97 -1.01 21.09
CA TRP A 237 3.82 0.44 21.08
C TRP A 237 4.71 1.12 20.03
N ILE A 238 5.97 0.69 19.86
CA ILE A 238 6.86 1.22 18.83
C ILE A 238 6.25 1.01 17.45
N VAL A 239 5.85 -0.22 17.13
CA VAL A 239 5.22 -0.54 15.84
C VAL A 239 3.94 0.27 15.64
N THR A 240 3.08 0.40 16.66
CA THR A 240 1.86 1.22 16.60
C THR A 240 2.16 2.67 16.22
N ILE A 241 3.13 3.28 16.91
CA ILE A 241 3.51 4.68 16.68
C ILE A 241 4.04 4.85 15.26
N PHE A 242 4.92 3.94 14.80
CA PHE A 242 5.51 4.05 13.47
C PHE A 242 4.50 3.74 12.36
N MET A 243 3.58 2.79 12.53
CA MET A 243 2.44 2.61 11.60
C MET A 243 1.67 3.92 11.43
N ILE A 244 1.28 4.57 12.53
CA ILE A 244 0.56 5.85 12.50
C ILE A 244 1.39 6.94 11.81
N LEU A 245 2.70 7.02 12.09
CA LEU A 245 3.59 7.99 11.46
C LEU A 245 3.72 7.77 9.95
N PHE A 246 3.88 6.53 9.47
CA PHE A 246 3.93 6.24 8.03
C PHE A 246 2.60 6.50 7.32
N GLY A 247 1.47 6.48 8.04
CA GLY A 247 0.16 6.88 7.52
C GLY A 247 -0.05 8.39 7.37
N VAL A 248 0.83 9.25 7.91
CA VAL A 248 0.76 10.71 7.75
C VAL A 248 1.25 11.13 6.37
N ASN A 249 0.66 12.19 5.83
CA ASN A 249 1.10 12.80 4.56
C ASN A 249 2.57 13.23 4.63
N PHE A 250 3.41 12.70 3.75
CA PHE A 250 4.85 12.99 3.70
C PHE A 250 5.16 14.48 3.42
N ASN A 251 4.22 15.22 2.81
CA ASN A 251 4.35 16.67 2.67
C ASN A 251 4.35 17.38 4.04
N ALA A 252 3.63 16.85 5.04
CA ALA A 252 3.65 17.41 6.40
C ALA A 252 5.06 17.28 7.01
N TYR A 253 5.74 16.14 6.83
CA TYR A 253 7.13 15.99 7.27
C TYR A 253 8.09 16.95 6.55
N PHE A 254 7.92 17.15 5.26
CA PHE A 254 8.69 18.15 4.52
C PHE A 254 8.48 19.56 5.09
N LEU A 255 7.26 19.94 5.43
CA LEU A 255 6.96 21.23 6.05
C LEU A 255 7.60 21.34 7.44
N LEU A 256 7.63 20.25 8.22
CA LEU A 256 8.32 20.21 9.53
C LEU A 256 9.83 20.42 9.36
N LEU A 257 10.47 19.75 8.40
CA LEU A 257 11.89 19.96 8.07
C LEU A 257 12.20 21.39 7.65
N MET A 258 11.27 22.04 6.94
CA MET A 258 11.36 23.45 6.57
C MET A 258 10.97 24.42 7.69
N ARG A 259 10.81 23.93 8.94
CA ARG A 259 10.37 24.68 10.14
C ARG A 259 9.04 25.44 9.98
N LYS A 260 8.17 24.98 9.07
CA LYS A 260 6.83 25.54 8.85
C LYS A 260 5.76 24.82 9.69
N PHE A 261 5.99 24.72 11.00
CA PHE A 261 5.16 23.94 11.94
C PHE A 261 3.67 24.30 11.88
N ARG A 262 3.35 25.60 11.82
CA ARG A 262 1.95 26.07 11.75
C ARG A 262 1.23 25.56 10.51
N ARG A 263 1.91 25.48 9.35
CA ARG A 263 1.30 24.96 8.11
C ARG A 263 1.11 23.44 8.16
N ALA A 264 2.07 22.72 8.73
CA ALA A 264 1.93 21.26 8.92
C ALA A 264 0.74 20.94 9.84
N ALA A 265 0.64 21.62 10.98
CA ALA A 265 -0.45 21.43 11.94
C ALA A 265 -1.81 21.96 11.45
N ALA A 266 -1.83 22.91 10.49
CA ALA A 266 -3.06 23.47 9.92
C ALA A 266 -3.70 22.56 8.88
N SER A 267 -3.02 21.49 8.40
CA SER A 267 -3.58 20.56 7.44
C SER A 267 -4.83 19.88 7.99
N GLU A 268 -5.96 20.09 7.32
CA GLU A 268 -7.24 19.51 7.73
C GLU A 268 -7.24 17.99 7.60
N GLU A 269 -6.53 17.45 6.59
CA GLU A 269 -6.38 16.01 6.42
C GLU A 269 -5.65 15.37 7.59
N VAL A 270 -4.50 15.92 7.98
CA VAL A 270 -3.69 15.39 9.11
C VAL A 270 -4.47 15.47 10.41
N ARG A 271 -5.17 16.59 10.67
CA ARG A 271 -6.03 16.72 11.86
C ARG A 271 -7.18 15.71 11.83
N GLY A 272 -7.87 15.58 10.69
CA GLY A 272 -8.95 14.60 10.51
C GLY A 272 -8.48 13.17 10.77
N TYR A 273 -7.31 12.81 10.25
CA TYR A 273 -6.68 11.51 10.46
C TYR A 273 -6.45 11.21 11.96
N PHE A 274 -5.83 12.13 12.71
CA PHE A 274 -5.61 11.92 14.15
C PHE A 274 -6.90 11.92 14.96
N VAL A 275 -7.91 12.71 14.57
CA VAL A 275 -9.22 12.71 15.24
C VAL A 275 -9.91 11.36 15.04
N VAL A 276 -9.91 10.81 13.81
CA VAL A 276 -10.50 9.49 13.56
C VAL A 276 -9.82 8.41 14.38
N ILE A 277 -8.47 8.41 14.43
CA ILE A 277 -7.71 7.46 15.26
C ILE A 277 -8.11 7.60 16.73
N ALA A 278 -8.08 8.81 17.29
CA ALA A 278 -8.35 9.03 18.71
C ALA A 278 -9.77 8.60 19.10
N VAL A 279 -10.78 8.91 18.25
CA VAL A 279 -12.16 8.53 18.47
C VAL A 279 -12.31 7.01 18.38
N ALA A 280 -11.77 6.36 17.36
CA ALA A 280 -11.85 4.92 17.18
C ALA A 280 -11.16 4.17 18.34
N VAL A 281 -9.94 4.58 18.72
CA VAL A 281 -9.21 4.01 19.87
C VAL A 281 -10.01 4.18 21.15
N GLY A 282 -10.60 5.35 21.41
CA GLY A 282 -11.40 5.60 22.61
C GLY A 282 -12.63 4.70 22.71
N ILE A 283 -13.41 4.60 21.62
CA ILE A 283 -14.64 3.77 21.58
C ILE A 283 -14.27 2.29 21.71
N ILE A 284 -13.29 1.81 20.95
CA ILE A 284 -12.87 0.40 20.99
C ILE A 284 -12.32 0.06 22.38
N THR A 285 -11.44 0.90 22.97
CA THR A 285 -10.91 0.67 24.30
C THR A 285 -12.02 0.51 25.34
N ALA A 286 -13.02 1.39 25.32
CA ALA A 286 -14.17 1.31 26.22
C ALA A 286 -14.98 0.03 26.02
N ASN A 287 -15.12 -0.42 24.74
CA ASN A 287 -15.94 -1.59 24.40
C ASN A 287 -15.25 -2.93 24.73
N ILE A 288 -13.90 -2.99 24.65
CA ILE A 288 -13.13 -4.22 24.93
C ILE A 288 -12.54 -4.26 26.35
N TYR A 289 -12.72 -3.22 27.16
CA TYR A 289 -12.10 -3.10 28.49
C TYR A 289 -12.35 -4.33 29.36
N SER A 290 -13.56 -4.89 29.34
CA SER A 290 -13.93 -6.07 30.13
C SER A 290 -13.24 -7.37 29.69
N MET A 291 -12.63 -7.39 28.51
CA MET A 291 -11.93 -8.57 27.97
C MET A 291 -10.47 -8.65 28.41
N TYR A 292 -9.91 -7.55 28.95
CA TYR A 292 -8.49 -7.44 29.30
C TYR A 292 -8.30 -7.14 30.79
N ASN A 293 -7.12 -7.48 31.32
CA ASN A 293 -6.82 -7.36 32.75
C ASN A 293 -6.62 -5.91 33.22
N SER A 294 -6.30 -4.99 32.30
CA SER A 294 -6.04 -3.60 32.62
C SER A 294 -6.45 -2.64 31.52
N PHE A 295 -6.75 -1.38 31.88
CA PHE A 295 -7.00 -0.32 30.92
C PHE A 295 -5.83 -0.09 29.95
N GLY A 296 -4.59 -0.19 30.45
CA GLY A 296 -3.41 -0.02 29.62
C GLY A 296 -3.26 -1.11 28.56
N GLU A 297 -3.66 -2.33 28.87
CA GLU A 297 -3.66 -3.43 27.91
C GLU A 297 -4.75 -3.25 26.86
N ALA A 298 -5.98 -2.97 27.27
CA ALA A 298 -7.08 -2.69 26.35
C ALA A 298 -6.76 -1.50 25.42
N LEU A 299 -6.19 -0.43 25.96
CA LEU A 299 -5.76 0.75 25.19
C LEU A 299 -4.66 0.37 24.17
N ARG A 300 -3.66 -0.44 24.55
CA ARG A 300 -2.59 -0.89 23.66
C ARG A 300 -3.15 -1.71 22.52
N GLN A 301 -4.02 -2.68 22.79
CA GLN A 301 -4.60 -3.53 21.77
C GLN A 301 -5.51 -2.73 20.83
N ALA A 302 -6.36 -1.85 21.36
CA ALA A 302 -7.18 -0.96 20.55
C ALA A 302 -6.33 -0.04 19.66
N ALA A 303 -5.30 0.61 20.21
CA ALA A 303 -4.42 1.52 19.47
C ALA A 303 -3.64 0.77 18.37
N PHE A 304 -3.15 -0.45 18.66
CA PHE A 304 -2.44 -1.28 17.69
C PHE A 304 -3.36 -1.62 16.52
N GLN A 305 -4.56 -2.17 16.77
CA GLN A 305 -5.47 -2.59 15.70
C GLN A 305 -6.01 -1.39 14.90
N VAL A 306 -6.39 -0.29 15.58
CA VAL A 306 -6.81 0.94 14.89
C VAL A 306 -5.66 1.49 14.04
N GLY A 307 -4.44 1.58 14.59
CA GLY A 307 -3.27 2.00 13.85
C GLY A 307 -3.01 1.12 12.64
N SER A 308 -3.03 -0.20 12.83
CA SER A 308 -2.81 -1.19 11.77
C SER A 308 -3.83 -1.06 10.63
N ILE A 309 -5.12 -0.98 10.95
CA ILE A 309 -6.19 -0.99 9.95
C ILE A 309 -6.29 0.35 9.20
N ILE A 310 -6.26 1.50 9.92
CA ILE A 310 -6.41 2.81 9.26
C ILE A 310 -5.22 3.17 8.39
N THR A 311 -4.02 2.70 8.76
CA THR A 311 -2.82 2.91 7.96
C THR A 311 -2.67 1.89 6.84
N THR A 312 -3.58 0.92 6.81
CA THR A 312 -3.55 -0.22 5.89
C THR A 312 -2.29 -1.09 6.03
N THR A 313 -1.72 -1.15 7.23
CA THR A 313 -0.53 -1.97 7.49
C THR A 313 -0.88 -3.45 7.61
N GLY A 314 -1.94 -3.81 8.35
CA GLY A 314 -2.41 -5.19 8.45
C GLY A 314 -1.71 -6.06 9.49
N PHE A 315 -0.77 -5.55 10.29
CA PHE A 315 -0.24 -6.29 11.45
C PHE A 315 -1.32 -6.49 12.51
N SER A 316 -1.24 -7.60 13.26
CA SER A 316 -2.13 -7.87 14.38
C SER A 316 -1.36 -8.19 15.66
N SER A 317 -1.86 -7.72 16.80
CA SER A 317 -1.35 -8.03 18.13
C SER A 317 -2.26 -8.96 18.91
N CYS A 318 -3.47 -9.22 18.40
CA CYS A 318 -4.45 -10.14 18.95
C CYS A 318 -5.44 -10.53 17.85
N ASP A 319 -6.24 -11.56 18.12
CA ASP A 319 -7.36 -11.94 17.25
C ASP A 319 -8.56 -11.02 17.52
N PHE A 320 -8.67 -9.95 16.70
CA PHE A 320 -9.80 -9.01 16.82
C PHE A 320 -11.12 -9.59 16.27
N ASP A 321 -11.09 -10.73 15.61
CA ASP A 321 -12.35 -11.40 15.20
C ASP A 321 -13.16 -11.90 16.41
N LEU A 322 -12.50 -12.08 17.55
CA LEU A 322 -13.12 -12.41 18.83
C LEU A 322 -13.71 -11.19 19.57
N TRP A 323 -13.45 -9.96 19.07
CA TRP A 323 -13.95 -8.76 19.72
C TRP A 323 -15.46 -8.56 19.55
N PRO A 324 -16.11 -7.75 20.43
CA PRO A 324 -17.51 -7.41 20.29
C PRO A 324 -17.81 -6.77 18.93
N THR A 325 -19.03 -6.99 18.43
CA THR A 325 -19.47 -6.58 17.08
C THR A 325 -19.17 -5.10 16.78
N LEU A 326 -19.45 -4.20 17.72
CA LEU A 326 -19.20 -2.76 17.56
C LEU A 326 -17.71 -2.48 17.22
N SER A 327 -16.78 -3.13 17.93
CA SER A 327 -15.34 -2.96 17.69
C SER A 327 -14.93 -3.47 16.30
N LYS A 328 -15.47 -4.62 15.87
CA LYS A 328 -15.25 -5.18 14.53
C LYS A 328 -15.81 -4.26 13.43
N GLU A 329 -17.01 -3.73 13.61
CA GLU A 329 -17.64 -2.81 12.65
C GLU A 329 -16.85 -1.51 12.51
N ILE A 330 -16.33 -0.95 13.62
CA ILE A 330 -15.45 0.22 13.57
C ILE A 330 -14.17 -0.10 12.76
N LEU A 331 -13.53 -1.26 13.00
CA LEU A 331 -12.36 -1.66 12.22
C LEU A 331 -12.70 -1.80 10.73
N VAL A 332 -13.84 -2.43 10.39
CA VAL A 332 -14.30 -2.53 8.99
C VAL A 332 -14.54 -1.14 8.37
N MET A 333 -15.14 -0.21 9.11
CA MET A 333 -15.31 1.17 8.64
C MET A 333 -13.95 1.86 8.40
N LEU A 334 -12.96 1.65 9.26
CA LEU A 334 -11.61 2.18 9.09
C LEU A 334 -10.91 1.62 7.84
N MET A 335 -11.22 0.39 7.40
CA MET A 335 -10.70 -0.17 6.15
C MET A 335 -11.02 0.71 4.94
N PHE A 336 -12.19 1.33 4.91
CA PHE A 336 -12.61 2.21 3.80
C PHE A 336 -12.03 3.63 3.92
N ILE A 337 -11.74 4.09 5.13
CA ILE A 337 -11.21 5.45 5.35
C ILE A 337 -9.78 5.54 4.84
N GLY A 338 -8.91 4.63 5.28
CA GLY A 338 -7.50 4.59 4.92
C GLY A 338 -6.66 5.72 5.55
N ALA A 339 -5.40 5.85 5.08
CA ALA A 339 -4.43 6.83 5.57
C ALA A 339 -4.53 8.19 4.85
N CYS A 340 -3.60 9.11 5.12
CA CYS A 340 -3.50 10.39 4.43
C CYS A 340 -3.05 10.22 2.96
N ALA A 341 -3.48 11.10 2.08
CA ALA A 341 -2.94 11.19 0.72
C ALA A 341 -1.44 11.54 0.76
N GLY A 342 -0.66 10.91 -0.13
CA GLY A 342 0.80 11.10 -0.13
C GLY A 342 1.50 10.50 1.10
N SER A 343 0.90 9.47 1.73
CA SER A 343 1.52 8.53 2.65
C SER A 343 1.79 7.19 1.96
N THR A 344 2.37 6.23 2.67
CA THR A 344 2.57 4.87 2.16
C THR A 344 1.30 4.02 2.18
N GLY A 345 0.31 4.39 3.01
CA GLY A 345 -0.92 3.64 3.18
C GLY A 345 -1.82 3.56 1.94
N GLY A 346 -2.65 2.54 1.87
CA GLY A 346 -3.70 2.32 0.87
C GLY A 346 -5.04 3.00 1.22
N GLY A 347 -6.14 2.41 0.76
CA GLY A 347 -7.51 2.86 1.04
C GLY A 347 -7.95 4.11 0.27
N MET A 348 -9.17 4.56 0.57
CA MET A 348 -9.82 5.69 -0.14
C MET A 348 -9.18 7.04 0.13
N LYS A 349 -8.40 7.17 1.21
CA LYS A 349 -7.73 8.35 1.75
C LYS A 349 -8.66 9.34 2.47
N VAL A 350 -8.18 9.79 3.64
CA VAL A 350 -8.89 10.79 4.48
C VAL A 350 -9.25 12.05 3.71
N SER A 351 -8.38 12.52 2.80
CA SER A 351 -8.63 13.71 1.98
C SER A 351 -9.88 13.59 1.10
N ARG A 352 -10.10 12.42 0.45
CA ARG A 352 -11.30 12.21 -0.36
C ARG A 352 -12.56 12.20 0.49
N LEU A 353 -12.51 11.55 1.65
CA LEU A 353 -13.64 11.54 2.58
C LEU A 353 -14.01 12.96 3.03
N LEU A 354 -13.01 13.79 3.36
CA LEU A 354 -13.23 15.19 3.71
C LEU A 354 -13.81 16.00 2.54
N ILE A 355 -13.31 15.78 1.31
CA ILE A 355 -13.86 16.45 0.10
C ILE A 355 -15.32 16.05 -0.11
N LEU A 356 -15.65 14.75 0.01
CA LEU A 356 -17.03 14.25 -0.11
C LEU A 356 -17.95 14.86 0.94
N ALA A 357 -17.54 14.87 2.22
CA ALA A 357 -18.34 15.45 3.30
C ALA A 357 -18.61 16.95 3.08
N LYS A 358 -17.57 17.69 2.66
CA LYS A 358 -17.71 19.13 2.35
C LYS A 358 -18.56 19.39 1.11
N THR A 359 -18.45 18.51 0.10
CA THR A 359 -19.28 18.60 -1.10
C THR A 359 -20.74 18.34 -0.76
N LEU A 360 -21.01 17.30 0.04
CA LEU A 360 -22.36 16.99 0.51
C LEU A 360 -22.95 18.16 1.31
N ALA A 361 -22.19 18.72 2.25
CA ALA A 361 -22.62 19.88 3.03
C ALA A 361 -22.91 21.11 2.15
N LYS A 362 -22.10 21.33 1.11
CA LYS A 362 -22.33 22.38 0.10
C LYS A 362 -23.64 22.13 -0.65
N GLU A 363 -23.88 20.94 -1.18
CA GLU A 363 -25.08 20.61 -1.94
C GLU A 363 -26.35 20.73 -1.10
N LEU A 364 -26.32 20.25 0.15
CA LEU A 364 -27.43 20.42 1.11
C LEU A 364 -27.72 21.90 1.36
N LYS A 365 -26.67 22.73 1.54
CA LYS A 365 -26.85 24.18 1.73
C LYS A 365 -27.43 24.87 0.48
N THR A 366 -26.99 24.46 -0.71
CA THR A 366 -27.51 25.00 -1.99
C THR A 366 -28.96 24.53 -2.21
N ALA A 367 -29.32 23.31 -1.84
CA ALA A 367 -30.70 22.82 -1.92
C ALA A 367 -31.66 23.61 -1.02
N LEU A 368 -31.19 23.98 0.19
CA LEU A 368 -31.99 24.81 1.13
C LEU A 368 -32.05 26.26 0.72
N HIS A 369 -30.99 26.80 0.14
CA HIS A 369 -30.84 28.19 -0.24
C HIS A 369 -30.24 28.30 -1.64
N PRO A 370 -31.03 28.20 -2.73
CA PRO A 370 -30.55 28.14 -4.12
C PRO A 370 -29.70 29.34 -4.58
N GLN A 371 -29.86 30.49 -3.95
CA GLN A 371 -29.12 31.72 -4.29
C GLN A 371 -27.78 31.85 -3.53
N VAL A 372 -27.47 30.95 -2.59
CA VAL A 372 -26.23 30.99 -1.79
C VAL A 372 -25.08 30.43 -2.58
N VAL A 373 -24.02 31.22 -2.74
CA VAL A 373 -22.72 30.75 -3.22
C VAL A 373 -21.95 30.16 -2.04
N ALA A 374 -21.96 28.82 -1.93
CA ALA A 374 -21.27 28.08 -0.87
C ALA A 374 -20.07 27.32 -1.45
N PRO A 375 -18.87 27.92 -1.51
CA PRO A 375 -17.70 27.25 -2.06
C PRO A 375 -17.16 26.21 -1.06
N ALA A 376 -16.86 24.98 -1.52
CA ALA A 376 -16.12 24.02 -0.73
C ALA A 376 -14.65 24.45 -0.64
N ARG A 377 -14.07 24.39 0.58
CA ARG A 377 -12.67 24.76 0.86
C ARG A 377 -11.96 23.64 1.58
N MET A 378 -10.66 23.46 1.28
CA MET A 378 -9.76 22.57 2.00
C MET A 378 -8.44 23.29 2.29
N ASP A 379 -7.95 23.23 3.51
CA ASP A 379 -6.78 23.99 3.98
C ASP A 379 -6.85 25.50 3.67
N GLY A 380 -8.07 26.07 3.77
CA GLY A 380 -8.34 27.48 3.44
C GLY A 380 -8.41 27.82 1.96
N LYS A 381 -8.10 26.88 1.04
CA LYS A 381 -8.15 27.07 -0.42
C LYS A 381 -9.47 26.57 -0.99
N LEU A 382 -9.93 27.25 -2.06
CA LEU A 382 -11.10 26.80 -2.82
C LEU A 382 -10.80 25.49 -3.54
N LEU A 383 -11.69 24.50 -3.39
CA LEU A 383 -11.66 23.30 -4.20
C LEU A 383 -12.16 23.61 -5.61
N ASN A 384 -11.36 23.29 -6.61
CA ASN A 384 -11.78 23.45 -8.01
C ASN A 384 -12.77 22.34 -8.40
N HIS A 385 -13.59 22.61 -9.40
CA HIS A 385 -14.59 21.67 -9.92
C HIS A 385 -13.97 20.34 -10.41
N GLU A 386 -12.77 20.39 -10.94
CA GLU A 386 -12.06 19.21 -11.43
C GLU A 386 -11.73 18.26 -10.28
N THR A 387 -11.21 18.76 -9.15
CA THR A 387 -10.90 17.95 -7.97
C THR A 387 -12.15 17.28 -7.39
N ILE A 388 -13.27 18.01 -7.30
CA ILE A 388 -14.54 17.45 -6.82
C ILE A 388 -15.04 16.38 -7.79
N ARG A 389 -15.05 16.66 -9.09
CA ARG A 389 -15.50 15.72 -10.12
C ARG A 389 -14.64 14.43 -10.13
N THR A 390 -13.32 14.56 -10.11
CA THR A 390 -12.42 13.40 -10.10
C THR A 390 -12.58 12.56 -8.83
N THR A 391 -12.82 13.19 -7.68
CA THR A 391 -13.12 12.48 -6.42
C THR A 391 -14.42 11.69 -6.53
N ASN A 392 -15.49 12.31 -7.05
CA ASN A 392 -16.78 11.63 -7.21
C ASN A 392 -16.70 10.46 -8.19
N VAL A 393 -16.01 10.64 -9.33
CA VAL A 393 -15.81 9.57 -10.32
C VAL A 393 -14.96 8.44 -9.75
N PHE A 394 -13.93 8.75 -8.95
CA PHE A 394 -13.14 7.75 -8.27
C PHE A 394 -14.01 6.89 -7.32
N VAL A 395 -14.84 7.53 -6.50
CA VAL A 395 -15.72 6.80 -5.57
C VAL A 395 -16.75 5.95 -6.30
N ALA A 396 -17.33 6.46 -7.39
CA ALA A 396 -18.22 5.66 -8.23
C ALA A 396 -17.51 4.43 -8.81
N ALA A 397 -16.33 4.60 -9.40
CA ALA A 397 -15.54 3.50 -9.93
C ALA A 397 -15.15 2.49 -8.82
N TYR A 398 -14.77 2.99 -7.65
CA TYR A 398 -14.45 2.18 -6.49
C TYR A 398 -15.64 1.29 -6.08
N ILE A 399 -16.85 1.86 -5.98
CA ILE A 399 -18.07 1.11 -5.62
C ILE A 399 -18.37 0.04 -6.68
N PHE A 400 -18.25 0.36 -7.97
CA PHE A 400 -18.48 -0.61 -9.06
C PHE A 400 -17.49 -1.78 -9.01
N ILE A 401 -16.20 -1.50 -8.81
CA ILE A 401 -15.19 -2.56 -8.69
C ILE A 401 -15.47 -3.40 -7.44
N PHE A 402 -15.69 -2.76 -6.29
CA PHE A 402 -15.99 -3.45 -5.04
C PHE A 402 -17.20 -4.40 -5.20
N ALA A 403 -18.32 -3.90 -5.75
CA ALA A 403 -19.52 -4.70 -5.96
C ALA A 403 -19.28 -5.83 -6.97
N GLY A 404 -18.55 -5.58 -8.05
CA GLY A 404 -18.20 -6.58 -9.06
C GLY A 404 -17.32 -7.69 -8.48
N SER A 405 -16.24 -7.33 -7.76
CA SER A 405 -15.34 -8.29 -7.12
C SER A 405 -16.07 -9.09 -6.03
N PHE A 406 -16.87 -8.42 -5.20
CA PHE A 406 -17.67 -9.07 -4.17
C PHE A 406 -18.63 -10.12 -4.76
N PHE A 407 -19.29 -9.77 -5.88
CA PHE A 407 -20.16 -10.72 -6.58
C PHE A 407 -19.36 -11.90 -7.16
N LEU A 408 -18.22 -11.65 -7.80
CA LEU A 408 -17.40 -12.70 -8.43
C LEU A 408 -16.84 -13.68 -7.40
N ILE A 409 -16.33 -13.19 -6.25
CA ILE A 409 -15.77 -14.09 -5.22
C ILE A 409 -16.85 -14.87 -4.46
N SER A 410 -18.11 -14.40 -4.47
CA SER A 410 -19.22 -15.14 -3.87
C SER A 410 -19.43 -16.53 -4.48
N LEU A 411 -18.95 -16.76 -5.70
CA LEU A 411 -18.96 -18.04 -6.37
C LEU A 411 -18.17 -19.15 -5.64
N ASN A 412 -17.30 -18.77 -4.68
CA ASN A 412 -16.62 -19.76 -3.83
C ASN A 412 -17.51 -20.36 -2.72
N GLY A 413 -18.73 -19.84 -2.53
CA GLY A 413 -19.67 -20.38 -1.55
C GLY A 413 -19.31 -20.07 -0.08
N PHE A 414 -18.46 -19.07 0.19
CA PHE A 414 -18.18 -18.59 1.55
C PHE A 414 -19.27 -17.65 2.05
N ASP A 415 -19.29 -17.44 3.37
CA ASP A 415 -20.23 -16.52 4.02
C ASP A 415 -20.01 -15.07 3.55
N MET A 416 -21.05 -14.26 3.72
CA MET A 416 -21.08 -12.87 3.24
C MET A 416 -20.00 -12.01 3.92
N VAL A 417 -19.71 -12.23 5.21
CA VAL A 417 -18.70 -11.44 5.95
C VAL A 417 -17.31 -11.74 5.44
N THR A 418 -16.99 -13.02 5.22
CA THR A 418 -15.70 -13.44 4.59
C THR A 418 -15.53 -12.78 3.23
N ASN A 419 -16.52 -12.88 2.34
CA ASN A 419 -16.43 -12.32 0.99
C ASN A 419 -16.31 -10.79 1.02
N PHE A 420 -17.15 -10.12 1.81
CA PHE A 420 -17.15 -8.67 1.93
C PHE A 420 -15.81 -8.14 2.45
N THR A 421 -15.29 -8.74 3.53
CA THR A 421 -14.04 -8.28 4.15
C THR A 421 -12.81 -8.70 3.36
N ALA A 422 -12.85 -9.79 2.58
CA ALA A 422 -11.80 -10.17 1.66
C ALA A 422 -11.60 -9.10 0.56
N VAL A 423 -12.71 -8.66 -0.08
CA VAL A 423 -12.64 -7.57 -1.07
C VAL A 423 -12.24 -6.25 -0.40
N ALA A 424 -12.80 -5.93 0.78
CA ALA A 424 -12.42 -4.72 1.51
C ALA A 424 -10.93 -4.70 1.84
N ALA A 425 -10.38 -5.81 2.32
CA ALA A 425 -8.97 -5.94 2.66
C ALA A 425 -8.05 -5.83 1.44
N THR A 426 -8.41 -6.46 0.31
CA THR A 426 -7.57 -6.46 -0.89
C THR A 426 -7.67 -5.16 -1.68
N LEU A 427 -8.86 -4.61 -1.91
CA LEU A 427 -9.05 -3.37 -2.64
C LEU A 427 -8.52 -2.13 -1.88
N ASN A 428 -8.48 -2.18 -0.55
CA ASN A 428 -7.89 -1.12 0.27
C ASN A 428 -6.44 -1.40 0.68
N ASN A 429 -5.85 -2.52 0.26
CA ASN A 429 -4.47 -2.92 0.56
C ASN A 429 -4.18 -2.98 2.07
N ILE A 430 -4.95 -3.76 2.84
CA ILE A 430 -4.87 -3.83 4.32
C ILE A 430 -4.35 -5.18 4.82
N GLY A 431 -4.72 -6.28 4.15
CA GLY A 431 -4.37 -7.65 4.51
C GLY A 431 -5.49 -8.41 5.23
N PRO A 432 -5.60 -8.35 6.54
CA PRO A 432 -6.60 -9.12 7.27
C PRO A 432 -8.03 -8.56 7.09
N GLY A 433 -8.99 -9.46 6.99
CA GLY A 433 -10.44 -9.19 7.07
C GLY A 433 -11.05 -9.79 8.35
N LEU A 434 -12.18 -10.47 8.20
CA LEU A 434 -12.89 -11.17 9.27
C LEU A 434 -13.19 -12.61 8.86
N VAL A 435 -13.48 -13.46 9.83
CA VAL A 435 -13.84 -14.87 9.69
C VAL A 435 -12.72 -15.66 9.01
N LYS A 436 -12.92 -16.18 7.77
CA LYS A 436 -11.93 -17.01 7.05
C LYS A 436 -10.71 -16.23 6.56
N VAL A 437 -10.77 -14.92 6.53
CA VAL A 437 -9.66 -14.01 6.19
C VAL A 437 -9.30 -13.11 7.38
N GLY A 438 -9.66 -13.53 8.59
CA GLY A 438 -9.34 -12.84 9.84
C GLY A 438 -7.83 -12.77 10.12
N PRO A 439 -7.42 -12.08 11.20
CA PRO A 439 -6.02 -11.79 11.50
C PRO A 439 -5.16 -13.03 11.76
N MET A 440 -5.75 -14.16 12.13
CA MET A 440 -5.09 -15.46 12.36
C MET A 440 -5.35 -16.44 11.21
N GLN A 441 -5.91 -15.98 10.10
CA GLN A 441 -6.29 -16.79 8.94
C GLN A 441 -5.51 -16.35 7.70
N ASN A 442 -5.75 -17.01 6.56
CA ASN A 442 -5.09 -16.70 5.29
C ASN A 442 -6.04 -16.85 4.10
N PHE A 443 -5.61 -16.34 2.93
CA PHE A 443 -6.39 -16.37 1.69
C PHE A 443 -6.23 -17.67 0.88
N GLY A 444 -5.49 -18.64 1.38
CA GLY A 444 -5.27 -19.93 0.70
C GLY A 444 -6.55 -20.73 0.46
N CYS A 445 -7.61 -20.47 1.25
CA CYS A 445 -8.92 -21.12 1.12
C CYS A 445 -9.67 -20.78 -0.18
N PHE A 446 -9.34 -19.67 -0.87
CA PHE A 446 -9.99 -19.28 -2.11
C PHE A 446 -9.50 -20.11 -3.29
N ALA A 447 -10.40 -20.39 -4.26
CA ALA A 447 -10.02 -21.00 -5.53
C ALA A 447 -9.23 -20.02 -6.40
N ASP A 448 -8.41 -20.55 -7.34
CA ASP A 448 -7.54 -19.73 -8.19
C ASP A 448 -8.28 -18.61 -8.97
N PRO A 449 -9.49 -18.80 -9.53
CA PRO A 449 -10.22 -17.72 -10.16
C PRO A 449 -10.56 -16.56 -9.22
N ALA A 450 -10.92 -16.85 -7.96
CA ALA A 450 -11.16 -15.81 -6.96
C ALA A 450 -9.88 -15.09 -6.54
N LYS A 451 -8.75 -15.82 -6.40
CA LYS A 451 -7.45 -15.23 -6.15
C LYS A 451 -7.05 -14.25 -7.26
N LEU A 452 -7.35 -14.56 -8.53
CA LEU A 452 -7.12 -13.62 -9.65
C LEU A 452 -7.94 -12.34 -9.54
N VAL A 453 -9.19 -12.43 -9.08
CA VAL A 453 -10.02 -11.23 -8.78
C VAL A 453 -9.39 -10.41 -7.67
N LEU A 454 -8.99 -11.05 -6.57
CA LEU A 454 -8.35 -10.37 -5.44
C LEU A 454 -6.97 -9.77 -5.81
N ILE A 455 -6.19 -10.43 -6.70
CA ILE A 455 -4.97 -9.87 -7.29
C ILE A 455 -5.26 -8.58 -8.06
N PHE A 456 -6.33 -8.59 -8.88
CA PHE A 456 -6.76 -7.38 -9.58
C PHE A 456 -7.15 -6.28 -8.59
N ASP A 457 -7.89 -6.60 -7.53
CA ASP A 457 -8.31 -5.65 -6.50
C ASP A 457 -7.10 -5.01 -5.81
N MET A 458 -6.08 -5.81 -5.43
CA MET A 458 -4.85 -5.30 -4.81
C MET A 458 -4.10 -4.32 -5.72
N LEU A 459 -3.99 -4.64 -7.02
CA LEU A 459 -3.35 -3.77 -8.01
C LEU A 459 -4.20 -2.51 -8.27
N ALA A 460 -5.52 -2.66 -8.41
CA ALA A 460 -6.43 -1.54 -8.65
C ALA A 460 -6.45 -0.57 -7.45
N GLY A 461 -6.50 -1.09 -6.23
CA GLY A 461 -6.44 -0.28 -5.01
C GLY A 461 -5.15 0.52 -4.91
N ARG A 462 -3.99 -0.14 -5.09
CA ARG A 462 -2.67 0.50 -5.00
C ARG A 462 -2.45 1.56 -6.07
N LEU A 463 -2.92 1.33 -7.28
CA LEU A 463 -2.76 2.20 -8.44
C LEU A 463 -3.87 3.24 -8.59
N GLU A 464 -4.69 3.45 -7.56
CA GLU A 464 -5.77 4.44 -7.62
C GLU A 464 -6.78 4.17 -8.76
N ILE A 465 -7.04 2.90 -9.06
CA ILE A 465 -8.05 2.37 -9.99
C ILE A 465 -7.78 2.70 -11.46
N PHE A 466 -7.61 3.97 -11.83
CA PHE A 466 -7.57 4.41 -13.24
C PHE A 466 -6.46 3.76 -14.07
N PRO A 467 -5.21 3.62 -13.61
CA PRO A 467 -4.17 2.93 -14.38
C PRO A 467 -4.56 1.50 -14.76
N MET A 468 -5.22 0.78 -13.85
CA MET A 468 -5.69 -0.58 -14.14
C MET A 468 -6.86 -0.58 -15.12
N LEU A 469 -7.86 0.29 -14.96
CA LEU A 469 -8.99 0.35 -15.86
C LEU A 469 -8.59 0.76 -17.28
N VAL A 470 -7.64 1.66 -17.43
CA VAL A 470 -7.13 2.13 -18.74
C VAL A 470 -6.54 0.97 -19.55
N LEU A 471 -5.95 -0.07 -18.92
CA LEU A 471 -5.45 -1.24 -19.65
C LEU A 471 -6.54 -2.00 -20.40
N PHE A 472 -7.77 -2.00 -19.90
CA PHE A 472 -8.90 -2.71 -20.52
C PHE A 472 -9.62 -1.89 -21.59
N MET A 473 -9.30 -0.59 -21.73
CA MET A 473 -9.91 0.25 -22.76
C MET A 473 -9.22 0.04 -24.11
N PRO A 474 -9.96 -0.35 -25.20
CA PRO A 474 -9.38 -0.56 -26.53
C PRO A 474 -8.66 0.67 -27.08
N ASP A 475 -9.16 1.85 -26.79
CA ASP A 475 -8.58 3.13 -27.24
C ASP A 475 -7.19 3.41 -26.66
N THR A 476 -6.84 2.77 -25.55
CA THR A 476 -5.49 2.86 -24.98
C THR A 476 -4.43 2.32 -25.94
N TRP A 477 -4.79 1.27 -26.69
CA TRP A 477 -3.87 0.52 -27.55
C TRP A 477 -3.85 0.99 -29.00
N ARG A 478 -4.83 1.82 -29.40
CA ARG A 478 -4.90 2.37 -30.76
C ARG A 478 -3.84 3.44 -31.01
N LYS A 479 -3.27 3.46 -32.22
CA LYS A 479 -2.48 4.60 -32.73
C LYS A 479 -3.47 5.68 -33.17
N PHE A 480 -3.35 6.87 -32.63
CA PHE A 480 -3.92 8.07 -33.24
C PHE A 480 -2.89 8.66 -34.18
#